data_98e0f21774330f3ebf969a7670a8d693
#
_entry.id   98e0f21774330f3ebf969a7670a8d693
#
_cell.length_a   1.000
_cell.length_b   1.000
_cell.length_c   1.000
_cell.angle_alpha   90.00
_cell.angle_beta   90.00
_cell.angle_gamma   90.00
#
_symmetry.space_group_name_H-M   'P 1'
#
loop_
_entity.id
_entity.type
_entity.pdbx_description
1 polymer ?
#
loop_
_entity_poly.entity_id
_entity_poly.type
_entity_poly.pdbx_seq_one_letter_code
_entity_poly.pdbx_strand_id
1 'polypeptide(L)'
;MNEWKKIIIVFSIISVLSCVSIFMIYQEKNDFEKQYYQLVDLESTENGSLRQLLNQDDLLTRLNAFNEDLRKSEQFTFIEFLPNVVEIIGEWDKPAELVNGYEYGDDLRNQTVSLEGKELLITPINCISMDQYAWNLYDLSLSEGSEFEDIDYILTEKKLPLILGSEFKDYYSLGDEIPLVYFFEEWTGVVKGFLEEDEVIKQDWNEYLLNKTILVPSFREVSEELGIDLQKRLYYAQLEGYVLLEDKSDYSKASKEIKKLSQKYNLPYELLRGY
;
A
#
# COMPACT_ATOMS: atom_id res chain seq x y z
N MET A 1 -25.37 50.56 -24.68
CA MET A 1 -25.11 49.24 -25.24
C MET A 1 -26.46 48.64 -25.57
N ASN A 2 -26.65 48.21 -26.83
CA ASN A 2 -27.96 47.76 -27.30
C ASN A 2 -28.31 46.43 -26.61
N GLU A 3 -29.56 46.17 -26.24
CA GLU A 3 -29.99 44.97 -25.50
C GLU A 3 -29.51 43.66 -26.17
N TRP A 4 -29.52 43.64 -27.51
CA TRP A 4 -28.98 42.52 -28.30
C TRP A 4 -27.50 42.23 -28.04
N LYS A 5 -26.67 43.26 -27.81
CA LYS A 5 -25.24 43.07 -27.48
C LYS A 5 -25.06 42.48 -26.09
N LYS A 6 -25.92 42.81 -25.13
CA LYS A 6 -25.89 42.20 -23.78
C LYS A 6 -26.25 40.71 -23.85
N ILE A 7 -27.27 40.35 -24.63
CA ILE A 7 -27.70 38.97 -24.82
C ILE A 7 -26.59 38.14 -25.45
N ILE A 8 -25.92 38.65 -26.49
CA ILE A 8 -24.80 37.94 -27.15
C ILE A 8 -23.64 37.74 -26.18
N ILE A 9 -23.29 38.72 -25.35
CA ILE A 9 -22.22 38.61 -24.36
C ILE A 9 -22.58 37.55 -23.31
N VAL A 10 -23.80 37.51 -22.82
CA VAL A 10 -24.25 36.52 -21.83
C VAL A 10 -24.19 35.11 -22.43
N PHE A 11 -24.66 34.91 -23.67
CA PHE A 11 -24.58 33.59 -24.35
C PHE A 11 -23.13 33.16 -24.60
N SER A 12 -22.23 34.08 -24.95
CA SER A 12 -20.82 33.81 -25.12
C SER A 12 -20.15 33.37 -23.81
N ILE A 13 -20.48 34.02 -22.69
CA ILE A 13 -19.95 33.67 -21.35
C ILE A 13 -20.48 32.31 -20.94
N ILE A 14 -21.75 32.00 -21.13
CA ILE A 14 -22.34 30.69 -20.80
C ILE A 14 -21.69 29.58 -21.63
N SER A 15 -21.47 29.84 -22.94
CA SER A 15 -20.80 28.87 -23.83
C SER A 15 -19.37 28.59 -23.39
N VAL A 16 -18.59 29.60 -23.02
CA VAL A 16 -17.22 29.44 -22.53
C VAL A 16 -17.21 28.68 -21.19
N LEU A 17 -18.09 29.00 -20.26
CA LEU A 17 -18.21 28.30 -18.96
C LEU A 17 -18.59 26.82 -19.18
N SER A 18 -19.50 26.52 -20.12
CA SER A 18 -19.87 25.16 -20.47
C SER A 18 -18.69 24.40 -21.08
N CYS A 19 -17.91 25.01 -21.96
CA CYS A 19 -16.71 24.37 -22.52
C CYS A 19 -15.65 24.12 -21.47
N VAL A 20 -15.44 25.06 -20.52
CA VAL A 20 -14.49 24.87 -19.41
C VAL A 20 -14.95 23.75 -18.49
N SER A 21 -16.26 23.70 -18.16
CA SER A 21 -16.80 22.61 -17.33
C SER A 21 -16.70 21.25 -18.03
N ILE A 22 -16.97 21.15 -19.33
CA ILE A 22 -16.80 19.92 -20.10
C ILE A 22 -15.32 19.52 -20.17
N PHE A 23 -14.42 20.48 -20.33
CA PHE A 23 -12.98 20.24 -20.35
C PHE A 23 -12.48 19.77 -18.97
N MET A 24 -12.96 20.35 -17.87
CA MET A 24 -12.63 19.89 -16.52
C MET A 24 -13.15 18.48 -16.25
N ILE A 25 -14.41 18.19 -16.64
CA ILE A 25 -14.98 16.83 -16.53
C ILE A 25 -14.21 15.85 -17.44
N TYR A 26 -13.74 16.27 -18.60
CA TYR A 26 -12.93 15.44 -19.48
C TYR A 26 -11.52 15.23 -18.94
N GLN A 27 -10.91 16.22 -18.31
CA GLN A 27 -9.64 16.07 -17.57
C GLN A 27 -9.81 15.17 -16.35
N GLU A 28 -10.81 15.40 -15.52
CA GLU A 28 -11.14 14.53 -14.39
C GLU A 28 -11.37 13.06 -14.83
N LYS A 29 -12.02 12.86 -15.98
CA LYS A 29 -12.24 11.53 -16.57
C LYS A 29 -10.97 10.92 -17.15
N ASN A 30 -10.05 11.72 -17.69
CA ASN A 30 -8.76 11.26 -18.17
C ASN A 30 -7.74 10.98 -17.03
N ASP A 31 -7.81 11.73 -15.93
CA ASP A 31 -7.02 11.45 -14.74
C ASP A 31 -7.48 10.14 -14.05
N PHE A 32 -8.73 9.68 -14.31
CA PHE A 32 -9.26 8.38 -13.87
C PHE A 32 -8.92 7.20 -14.81
N GLU A 33 -8.18 7.39 -15.89
CA GLU A 33 -7.82 6.29 -16.82
C GLU A 33 -6.47 5.61 -16.51
N LYS A 34 -5.82 5.92 -15.39
CA LYS A 34 -4.71 5.10 -14.91
C LYS A 34 -5.25 3.71 -14.60
N GLN A 35 -4.71 2.70 -15.27
CA GLN A 35 -5.19 1.33 -15.11
C GLN A 35 -4.27 0.59 -14.18
N TYR A 36 -4.82 0.11 -13.09
CA TYR A 36 -4.14 -0.74 -12.12
C TYR A 36 -4.35 -2.21 -12.52
N TYR A 37 -3.27 -2.96 -12.58
CA TYR A 37 -3.30 -4.40 -12.81
C TYR A 37 -2.55 -5.08 -11.68
N GLN A 38 -3.19 -6.05 -11.03
CA GLN A 38 -2.57 -6.76 -9.94
C GLN A 38 -1.51 -7.74 -10.44
N LEU A 39 -0.34 -7.71 -9.82
CA LEU A 39 0.66 -8.76 -9.95
C LEU A 39 0.25 -9.93 -9.05
N VAL A 40 0.10 -11.13 -9.61
CA VAL A 40 -0.42 -12.28 -8.89
C VAL A 40 0.52 -13.46 -8.99
N ASP A 41 0.76 -14.10 -7.86
CA ASP A 41 1.42 -15.39 -7.77
C ASP A 41 0.44 -16.51 -8.14
N LEU A 42 0.72 -17.21 -9.24
CA LEU A 42 -0.13 -18.29 -9.74
C LEU A 42 -0.08 -19.56 -8.87
N GLU A 43 0.95 -19.73 -8.07
CA GLU A 43 1.13 -20.91 -7.23
C GLU A 43 0.57 -20.72 -5.82
N SER A 44 0.26 -19.49 -5.41
CA SER A 44 -0.25 -19.20 -4.06
C SER A 44 -1.61 -19.84 -3.76
N THR A 45 -2.35 -20.24 -4.80
CA THR A 45 -3.65 -20.91 -4.68
C THR A 45 -3.56 -22.38 -4.28
N GLU A 46 -2.38 -23.01 -4.37
CA GLU A 46 -2.17 -24.41 -3.95
C GLU A 46 -1.50 -24.46 -2.57
N ASN A 47 -2.22 -25.00 -1.58
CA ASN A 47 -1.72 -25.20 -0.23
C ASN A 47 -0.38 -25.94 -0.22
N GLY A 48 0.71 -25.26 0.06
CA GLY A 48 2.07 -25.81 0.16
C GLY A 48 3.09 -25.22 -0.79
N SER A 49 2.69 -24.52 -1.85
CA SER A 49 3.60 -23.96 -2.84
C SER A 49 4.46 -22.83 -2.25
N LEU A 50 3.86 -21.90 -1.53
CA LEU A 50 4.58 -20.80 -0.85
C LEU A 50 5.63 -21.35 0.14
N ARG A 51 5.26 -22.33 0.96
CA ARG A 51 6.19 -22.93 1.92
C ARG A 51 7.37 -23.64 1.21
N GLN A 52 7.10 -24.30 0.08
CA GLN A 52 8.16 -24.91 -0.72
C GLN A 52 9.06 -23.86 -1.36
N LEU A 53 8.47 -22.77 -1.84
CA LEU A 53 9.20 -21.63 -2.38
C LEU A 53 10.10 -21.00 -1.31
N LEU A 54 9.58 -20.69 -0.14
CA LEU A 54 10.33 -20.09 0.98
C LEU A 54 11.50 -20.94 1.46
N ASN A 55 11.45 -22.26 1.28
CA ASN A 55 12.53 -23.18 1.66
C ASN A 55 13.67 -23.27 0.62
N GLN A 56 13.57 -22.59 -0.53
CA GLN A 56 14.65 -22.58 -1.52
C GLN A 56 15.79 -21.66 -1.10
N ASP A 57 17.03 -22.16 -1.17
CA ASP A 57 18.21 -21.41 -0.70
C ASP A 57 18.48 -20.13 -1.49
N ASP A 58 18.22 -20.15 -2.80
CA ASP A 58 18.45 -19.03 -3.72
C ASP A 58 17.27 -18.06 -3.84
N LEU A 59 16.16 -18.31 -3.13
CA LEU A 59 14.94 -17.54 -3.26
C LEU A 59 15.15 -16.05 -2.96
N LEU A 60 15.86 -15.72 -1.89
CA LEU A 60 16.10 -14.33 -1.50
C LEU A 60 16.78 -13.54 -2.62
N THR A 61 17.81 -14.13 -3.24
CA THR A 61 18.51 -13.49 -4.37
C THR A 61 17.59 -13.28 -5.56
N ARG A 62 16.74 -14.26 -5.86
CA ARG A 62 15.77 -14.16 -6.98
C ARG A 62 14.68 -13.13 -6.72
N LEU A 63 14.11 -13.11 -5.50
CA LEU A 63 13.09 -12.12 -5.09
C LEU A 63 13.64 -10.70 -5.19
N ASN A 64 14.82 -10.47 -4.64
CA ASN A 64 15.44 -9.15 -4.68
C ASN A 64 15.70 -8.68 -6.12
N ALA A 65 16.30 -9.54 -6.95
CA ALA A 65 16.56 -9.20 -8.34
C ALA A 65 15.27 -9.01 -9.18
N PHE A 66 14.22 -9.77 -8.89
CA PHE A 66 12.93 -9.63 -9.54
C PHE A 66 12.26 -8.30 -9.16
N ASN A 67 12.22 -7.96 -7.86
CA ASN A 67 11.71 -6.67 -7.37
C ASN A 67 12.47 -5.49 -8.01
N GLU A 68 13.80 -5.58 -8.07
CA GLU A 68 14.59 -4.53 -8.72
C GLU A 68 14.26 -4.36 -10.20
N ASP A 69 14.11 -5.46 -10.95
CA ASP A 69 13.77 -5.39 -12.36
C ASP A 69 12.33 -4.86 -12.59
N LEU A 70 11.38 -5.19 -11.69
CA LEU A 70 10.03 -4.62 -11.74
C LEU A 70 10.06 -3.09 -11.55
N ARG A 71 10.78 -2.60 -10.54
CA ARG A 71 10.92 -1.15 -10.27
C ARG A 71 11.64 -0.38 -11.37
N LYS A 72 12.51 -1.05 -12.14
CA LYS A 72 13.30 -0.45 -13.23
C LYS A 72 12.64 -0.57 -14.60
N SER A 73 11.45 -1.16 -14.70
CA SER A 73 10.76 -1.35 -15.99
C SER A 73 10.48 0.01 -16.66
N GLU A 74 10.73 0.07 -17.97
CA GLU A 74 10.34 1.22 -18.82
C GLU A 74 8.95 1.02 -19.45
N GLN A 75 8.33 -0.14 -19.27
CA GLN A 75 7.06 -0.51 -19.90
C GLN A 75 5.85 -0.26 -18.99
N PHE A 76 6.10 -0.10 -17.69
CA PHE A 76 5.07 0.13 -16.68
C PHE A 76 5.69 0.71 -15.41
N THR A 77 4.86 1.26 -14.55
CA THR A 77 5.24 1.60 -13.18
C THR A 77 4.77 0.51 -12.24
N PHE A 78 5.69 -0.09 -11.47
CA PHE A 78 5.34 -1.02 -10.41
C PHE A 78 5.14 -0.25 -9.10
N ILE A 79 4.04 -0.54 -8.42
CA ILE A 79 3.63 0.11 -7.17
C ILE A 79 3.54 -0.97 -6.10
N GLU A 80 4.33 -0.85 -5.06
CA GLU A 80 4.23 -1.69 -3.88
C GLU A 80 3.13 -1.14 -2.97
N PHE A 81 2.05 -1.89 -2.86
CA PHE A 81 0.89 -1.53 -2.07
C PHE A 81 0.24 -2.80 -1.53
N LEU A 82 0.40 -3.03 -0.24
CA LEU A 82 -0.09 -4.22 0.43
C LEU A 82 -1.00 -3.86 1.60
N PRO A 83 -2.33 -3.99 1.45
CA PRO A 83 -3.23 -4.01 2.59
C PRO A 83 -2.97 -5.25 3.44
N ASN A 84 -2.69 -5.05 4.72
CA ASN A 84 -2.46 -6.13 5.66
C ASN A 84 -2.90 -5.71 7.09
N VAL A 85 -2.38 -6.36 8.10
CA VAL A 85 -2.67 -6.12 9.51
C VAL A 85 -1.37 -6.04 10.29
N VAL A 86 -1.29 -5.09 11.22
CA VAL A 86 -0.33 -5.12 12.34
C VAL A 86 -1.07 -5.51 13.61
N GLU A 87 -0.44 -6.26 14.49
CA GLU A 87 -1.05 -6.69 15.74
C GLU A 87 -0.37 -5.95 16.90
N ILE A 88 -1.08 -5.00 17.51
CA ILE A 88 -0.55 -4.25 18.67
C ILE A 88 -0.49 -5.17 19.89
N ILE A 89 0.68 -5.23 20.53
CA ILE A 89 0.93 -6.05 21.71
C ILE A 89 0.51 -5.30 22.97
N GLY A 90 -0.22 -5.97 23.86
CA GLY A 90 -0.67 -5.47 25.15
C GLY A 90 -2.18 -5.37 25.27
N GLU A 91 -2.67 -4.90 26.42
CA GLU A 91 -4.08 -4.69 26.64
C GLU A 91 -4.61 -3.53 25.80
N TRP A 92 -5.63 -3.80 25.00
CA TRP A 92 -6.30 -2.79 24.20
C TRP A 92 -7.43 -2.14 25.00
N ASP A 93 -7.20 -0.92 25.42
CA ASP A 93 -8.14 -0.07 26.19
C ASP A 93 -8.79 1.04 25.35
N LYS A 94 -8.52 1.05 24.03
CA LYS A 94 -9.02 2.02 23.07
C LYS A 94 -10.33 1.54 22.41
N PRO A 95 -11.03 2.42 21.64
CA PRO A 95 -12.28 2.06 20.98
C PRO A 95 -12.17 0.80 20.13
N ALA A 96 -13.25 0.00 20.15
CA ALA A 96 -13.32 -1.22 19.35
C ALA A 96 -13.39 -0.92 17.84
N GLU A 97 -13.87 0.26 17.49
CA GLU A 97 -14.02 0.75 16.11
C GLU A 97 -12.69 0.88 15.37
N LEU A 98 -11.57 0.95 16.11
CA LEU A 98 -10.22 1.00 15.53
C LEU A 98 -9.67 -0.39 15.17
N VAL A 99 -10.33 -1.45 15.60
CA VAL A 99 -9.88 -2.83 15.44
C VAL A 99 -10.27 -3.37 14.07
N ASN A 100 -9.35 -4.08 13.43
CA ASN A 100 -9.65 -4.76 12.16
C ASN A 100 -10.85 -5.71 12.32
N GLY A 101 -11.77 -5.70 11.36
CA GLY A 101 -12.95 -6.57 11.34
C GLY A 101 -14.13 -6.06 12.15
N TYR A 102 -14.01 -4.96 12.89
CA TYR A 102 -15.10 -4.41 13.68
C TYR A 102 -16.36 -4.12 12.85
N GLU A 103 -16.19 -3.60 11.63
CA GLU A 103 -17.29 -3.30 10.71
C GLU A 103 -18.07 -4.54 10.26
N TYR A 104 -17.48 -5.73 10.39
CA TYR A 104 -18.12 -7.03 10.11
C TYR A 104 -18.72 -7.68 11.37
N GLY A 105 -18.60 -7.01 12.53
CA GLY A 105 -19.14 -7.47 13.80
C GLY A 105 -18.19 -8.36 14.60
N ASP A 106 -16.91 -8.45 14.21
CA ASP A 106 -15.90 -9.21 14.94
C ASP A 106 -15.33 -8.38 16.09
N ASP A 107 -15.18 -9.02 17.26
CA ASP A 107 -14.41 -8.44 18.37
C ASP A 107 -13.09 -9.19 18.53
N LEU A 108 -12.07 -8.66 17.87
CA LEU A 108 -10.73 -9.24 17.86
C LEU A 108 -9.78 -8.56 18.85
N ARG A 109 -10.32 -7.80 19.82
CA ARG A 109 -9.50 -7.20 20.89
C ARG A 109 -8.92 -8.26 21.81
N ASN A 110 -7.70 -8.01 22.25
CA ASN A 110 -7.06 -8.79 23.32
C ASN A 110 -7.02 -10.30 23.05
N GLN A 111 -6.71 -10.69 21.83
CA GLN A 111 -6.53 -12.09 21.45
C GLN A 111 -5.23 -12.62 22.03
N THR A 112 -5.23 -13.83 22.61
CA THR A 112 -4.01 -14.50 23.04
C THR A 112 -3.42 -15.32 21.91
N VAL A 113 -2.17 -15.04 21.54
CA VAL A 113 -1.43 -15.79 20.52
C VAL A 113 -0.10 -16.29 21.09
N SER A 114 0.37 -17.42 20.59
CA SER A 114 1.70 -17.94 20.94
C SER A 114 2.69 -17.59 19.82
N LEU A 115 3.67 -16.77 20.13
CA LEU A 115 4.74 -16.38 19.20
C LEU A 115 6.09 -16.80 19.81
N GLU A 116 6.85 -17.62 19.13
CA GLU A 116 8.16 -18.14 19.61
C GLU A 116 8.13 -18.71 21.04
N GLY A 117 7.00 -19.33 21.42
CA GLY A 117 6.79 -19.92 22.74
C GLY A 117 6.42 -18.92 23.86
N LYS A 118 6.19 -17.65 23.51
CA LYS A 118 5.62 -16.64 24.42
C LYS A 118 4.15 -16.47 24.12
N GLU A 119 3.33 -16.35 25.18
CA GLU A 119 1.94 -15.94 25.06
C GLU A 119 1.90 -14.40 24.99
N LEU A 120 1.37 -13.87 23.91
CA LEU A 120 1.18 -12.43 23.71
C LEU A 120 -0.31 -12.11 23.67
N LEU A 121 -0.69 -11.01 24.30
CA LEU A 121 -2.00 -10.39 24.12
C LEU A 121 -1.89 -9.42 22.97
N ILE A 122 -2.71 -9.60 21.92
CA ILE A 122 -2.62 -8.78 20.70
C ILE A 122 -3.98 -8.25 20.28
N THR A 123 -3.97 -7.15 19.53
CA THR A 123 -5.15 -6.59 18.86
C THR A 123 -4.79 -6.21 17.44
N PRO A 124 -5.47 -6.79 16.41
CA PRO A 124 -5.19 -6.51 15.01
C PRO A 124 -5.74 -5.15 14.58
N ILE A 125 -4.91 -4.38 13.88
CA ILE A 125 -5.25 -3.06 13.33
C ILE A 125 -4.99 -3.08 11.83
N ASN A 126 -5.88 -2.47 11.04
CA ASN A 126 -5.69 -2.30 9.61
C ASN A 126 -4.38 -1.59 9.31
N CYS A 127 -3.61 -2.14 8.40
CA CYS A 127 -2.32 -1.61 7.99
C CYS A 127 -2.22 -1.60 6.47
N ILE A 128 -1.52 -0.61 5.92
CA ILE A 128 -1.12 -0.60 4.52
C ILE A 128 0.38 -0.36 4.46
N SER A 129 1.09 -1.30 3.83
CA SER A 129 2.48 -1.12 3.45
C SER A 129 2.55 -0.53 2.05
N MET A 130 3.35 0.52 1.85
CA MET A 130 3.48 1.17 0.55
C MET A 130 4.88 1.71 0.31
N ASP A 131 5.27 1.78 -0.97
CA ASP A 131 6.51 2.42 -1.38
C ASP A 131 6.36 3.95 -1.50
N GLN A 132 7.48 4.63 -1.71
CA GLN A 132 7.50 6.08 -1.87
C GLN A 132 6.74 6.55 -3.12
N TYR A 133 6.67 5.70 -4.16
CA TYR A 133 5.92 6.04 -5.36
C TYR A 133 4.41 6.04 -5.08
N ALA A 134 3.91 5.03 -4.36
CA ALA A 134 2.50 4.97 -3.93
C ALA A 134 2.14 6.15 -3.04
N TRP A 135 3.01 6.51 -2.07
CA TRP A 135 2.81 7.69 -1.23
C TRP A 135 2.59 8.96 -2.07
N ASN A 136 3.50 9.23 -3.01
CA ASN A 136 3.40 10.41 -3.89
C ASN A 136 2.20 10.35 -4.84
N LEU A 137 1.84 9.14 -5.30
CA LEU A 137 0.74 8.93 -6.25
C LEU A 137 -0.62 9.26 -5.64
N TYR A 138 -0.81 8.90 -4.36
CA TYR A 138 -2.08 9.09 -3.66
C TYR A 138 -2.19 10.47 -3.00
N ASP A 139 -1.13 11.28 -3.03
CA ASP A 139 -1.09 12.69 -2.55
C ASP A 139 -1.68 12.83 -1.13
N LEU A 140 -1.26 11.93 -0.23
CA LEU A 140 -1.76 11.88 1.14
C LEU A 140 -1.26 13.06 1.96
N SER A 141 -2.13 13.62 2.78
CA SER A 141 -1.85 14.79 3.61
C SER A 141 -1.70 14.42 5.09
N LEU A 142 -0.77 15.08 5.77
CA LEU A 142 -0.57 14.93 7.21
C LEU A 142 -1.15 16.11 7.97
N SER A 143 -1.84 15.80 9.08
CA SER A 143 -2.27 16.80 10.06
C SER A 143 -1.16 17.15 11.05
N GLU A 144 -0.19 16.23 11.25
CA GLU A 144 0.93 16.41 12.18
C GLU A 144 2.07 15.45 11.86
N GLY A 145 3.31 15.84 12.17
CA GLY A 145 4.50 15.02 11.98
C GLY A 145 5.17 15.20 10.63
N SER A 146 5.78 14.15 10.11
CA SER A 146 6.47 14.13 8.82
C SER A 146 6.17 12.87 8.02
N GLU A 147 6.24 13.00 6.71
CA GLU A 147 6.16 11.90 5.76
C GLU A 147 7.31 10.90 5.95
N PHE A 148 7.21 9.74 5.28
CA PHE A 148 8.33 8.83 5.17
C PHE A 148 9.45 9.48 4.34
N GLU A 149 10.66 9.42 4.87
CA GLU A 149 11.88 9.87 4.21
C GLU A 149 12.61 8.66 3.58
N ASP A 150 13.58 8.91 2.70
CA ASP A 150 14.35 7.85 2.03
C ASP A 150 14.94 6.82 3.01
N ILE A 151 15.32 7.26 4.21
CA ILE A 151 15.88 6.39 5.25
C ILE A 151 14.83 5.44 5.84
N ASP A 152 13.56 5.83 5.84
CA ASP A 152 12.48 4.99 6.38
C ASP A 152 12.20 3.76 5.50
N TYR A 153 12.64 3.79 4.24
CA TYR A 153 12.55 2.66 3.32
C TYR A 153 13.75 1.71 3.39
N ILE A 154 14.65 1.93 4.36
CA ILE A 154 15.82 1.09 4.61
C ILE A 154 15.68 0.46 5.99
N LEU A 155 15.49 -0.84 6.04
CA LEU A 155 15.29 -1.57 7.29
C LEU A 155 16.63 -2.10 7.82
N THR A 156 17.10 -1.53 8.92
CA THR A 156 18.34 -1.94 9.59
C THR A 156 18.09 -2.65 10.93
N GLU A 157 16.96 -2.38 11.56
CA GLU A 157 16.53 -2.97 12.83
C GLU A 157 15.01 -3.18 12.85
N LYS A 158 14.48 -3.95 13.78
CA LYS A 158 13.04 -4.18 13.92
C LYS A 158 12.32 -2.96 14.52
N LYS A 159 12.55 -1.81 13.91
CA LYS A 159 11.90 -0.54 14.23
C LYS A 159 11.14 -0.02 13.02
N LEU A 160 9.85 0.17 13.18
CA LEU A 160 8.91 0.43 12.10
C LEU A 160 8.38 1.86 12.20
N PRO A 161 8.73 2.78 11.29
CA PRO A 161 8.11 4.10 11.27
C PRO A 161 6.63 3.96 10.91
N LEU A 162 5.76 4.62 11.68
CA LEU A 162 4.31 4.54 11.54
C LEU A 162 3.73 5.92 11.21
N ILE A 163 2.86 5.99 10.21
CA ILE A 163 1.94 7.10 10.03
C ILE A 163 0.54 6.56 10.37
N LEU A 164 -0.10 7.18 11.34
CA LEU A 164 -1.38 6.73 11.86
C LEU A 164 -2.52 7.51 11.24
N GLY A 165 -3.65 6.85 11.02
CA GLY A 165 -4.88 7.50 10.63
C GLY A 165 -5.36 8.51 11.69
N SER A 166 -6.19 9.45 11.30
CA SER A 166 -6.62 10.58 12.13
C SER A 166 -7.27 10.18 13.46
N GLU A 167 -8.03 9.07 13.50
CA GLU A 167 -8.70 8.59 14.72
C GLU A 167 -7.75 8.05 15.80
N PHE A 168 -6.48 7.79 15.47
CA PHE A 168 -5.48 7.39 16.47
C PHE A 168 -4.89 8.57 17.26
N LYS A 169 -5.10 9.80 16.82
CA LYS A 169 -4.49 11.01 17.38
C LYS A 169 -4.90 11.29 18.84
N ASP A 170 -6.06 10.78 19.23
CA ASP A 170 -6.55 10.91 20.62
C ASP A 170 -5.83 9.95 21.60
N TYR A 171 -5.07 8.98 21.08
CA TYR A 171 -4.50 7.87 21.86
C TYR A 171 -2.98 7.79 21.77
N TYR A 172 -2.37 8.42 20.77
CA TYR A 172 -0.93 8.40 20.54
C TYR A 172 -0.39 9.78 20.23
N SER A 173 0.89 9.97 20.48
CA SER A 173 1.64 11.19 20.19
C SER A 173 2.83 10.90 19.29
N LEU A 174 3.35 11.94 18.61
CA LEU A 174 4.59 11.80 17.82
C LEU A 174 5.73 11.28 18.70
N GLY A 175 6.44 10.28 18.18
CA GLY A 175 7.56 9.64 18.87
C GLY A 175 7.17 8.53 19.84
N ASP A 176 5.87 8.25 20.05
CA ASP A 176 5.45 7.11 20.86
C ASP A 176 5.96 5.80 20.26
N GLU A 177 6.43 4.92 21.14
CA GLU A 177 6.85 3.57 20.78
C GLU A 177 5.71 2.58 21.07
N ILE A 178 5.30 1.85 20.03
CA ILE A 178 4.19 0.90 20.07
C ILE A 178 4.74 -0.50 19.83
N PRO A 179 4.71 -1.41 20.84
CA PRO A 179 5.07 -2.80 20.61
C PRO A 179 4.02 -3.48 19.73
N LEU A 180 4.47 -4.16 18.67
CA LEU A 180 3.58 -4.81 17.73
C LEU A 180 4.19 -6.09 17.14
N VAL A 181 3.34 -6.94 16.57
CA VAL A 181 3.75 -8.06 15.71
C VAL A 181 3.52 -7.63 14.27
N TYR A 182 4.55 -7.84 13.43
CA TYR A 182 4.51 -7.62 12.00
C TYR A 182 5.30 -8.70 11.28
N PHE A 183 4.73 -9.32 10.27
CA PHE A 183 5.30 -10.50 9.61
C PHE A 183 5.76 -11.60 10.56
N PHE A 184 4.93 -11.91 11.58
CA PHE A 184 5.15 -12.96 12.58
C PHE A 184 6.38 -12.74 13.48
N GLU A 185 6.81 -11.51 13.67
CA GLU A 185 7.90 -11.16 14.56
C GLU A 185 7.55 -9.94 15.41
N GLU A 186 8.16 -9.83 16.61
CA GLU A 186 7.98 -8.67 17.48
C GLU A 186 8.78 -7.47 16.94
N TRP A 187 8.14 -6.29 16.89
CA TRP A 187 8.70 -5.02 16.41
C TRP A 187 8.37 -3.89 17.37
N THR A 188 9.10 -2.79 17.23
CA THR A 188 8.75 -1.51 17.84
C THR A 188 8.29 -0.54 16.77
N GLY A 189 7.02 -0.20 16.74
CA GLY A 189 6.50 0.89 15.91
C GLY A 189 6.86 2.24 16.52
N VAL A 190 7.19 3.23 15.70
CA VAL A 190 7.45 4.62 16.16
C VAL A 190 6.54 5.56 15.38
N VAL A 191 5.71 6.30 16.10
CA VAL A 191 4.77 7.23 15.51
C VAL A 191 5.52 8.42 14.89
N LYS A 192 5.49 8.53 13.57
CA LYS A 192 6.15 9.59 12.80
C LYS A 192 5.19 10.69 12.36
N GLY A 193 3.92 10.35 12.16
CA GLY A 193 2.92 11.31 11.71
C GLY A 193 1.49 10.82 11.90
N PHE A 194 0.56 11.73 11.66
CA PHE A 194 -0.87 11.47 11.62
C PHE A 194 -1.45 12.02 10.31
N LEU A 195 -2.29 11.25 9.66
CA LEU A 195 -3.03 11.68 8.47
C LEU A 195 -4.04 12.78 8.81
N GLU A 196 -4.39 13.58 7.80
CA GLU A 196 -5.59 14.42 7.85
C GLU A 196 -6.85 13.54 7.96
N GLU A 197 -7.95 14.15 8.41
CA GLU A 197 -9.26 13.48 8.42
C GLU A 197 -9.71 13.16 7.00
N ASP A 198 -10.38 12.02 6.85
CA ASP A 198 -11.02 11.57 5.60
C ASP A 198 -10.05 11.31 4.43
N GLU A 199 -8.77 11.08 4.72
CA GLU A 199 -7.84 10.59 3.71
C GLU A 199 -8.28 9.22 3.18
N VAL A 200 -8.22 9.08 1.85
CA VAL A 200 -8.73 7.91 1.12
C VAL A 200 -7.81 7.52 -0.01
N ILE A 201 -7.51 6.24 -0.11
CA ILE A 201 -6.85 5.67 -1.28
C ILE A 201 -7.89 4.96 -2.16
N LYS A 202 -7.94 5.36 -3.42
CA LYS A 202 -8.83 4.75 -4.43
C LYS A 202 -8.00 4.00 -5.46
N GLN A 203 -8.29 2.72 -5.58
CA GLN A 203 -7.71 1.84 -6.60
C GLN A 203 -8.82 1.07 -7.29
N ASP A 204 -9.09 1.37 -8.55
CA ASP A 204 -10.15 0.73 -9.35
C ASP A 204 -11.47 0.57 -8.57
N TRP A 205 -11.70 -0.64 -8.01
CA TRP A 205 -12.92 -1.01 -7.29
C TRP A 205 -12.79 -0.92 -5.76
N ASN A 206 -11.57 -0.66 -5.24
CA ASN A 206 -11.31 -0.64 -3.82
C ASN A 206 -11.12 0.80 -3.33
N GLU A 207 -11.77 1.10 -2.23
CA GLU A 207 -11.64 2.36 -1.51
C GLU A 207 -11.17 2.05 -0.09
N TYR A 208 -10.00 2.59 0.28
CA TYR A 208 -9.40 2.41 1.59
C TYR A 208 -9.55 3.70 2.38
N LEU A 209 -10.42 3.70 3.39
CA LEU A 209 -10.57 4.79 4.35
C LEU A 209 -9.43 4.71 5.36
N LEU A 210 -8.63 5.78 5.47
CA LEU A 210 -7.39 5.74 6.24
C LEU A 210 -7.52 6.22 7.68
N ASN A 211 -8.67 6.74 8.11
CA ASN A 211 -8.85 7.27 9.47
C ASN A 211 -8.48 6.26 10.57
N LYS A 212 -8.67 4.96 10.31
CA LYS A 212 -8.42 3.84 11.23
C LYS A 212 -7.31 2.89 10.76
N THR A 213 -6.44 3.38 9.90
CA THR A 213 -5.41 2.56 9.25
C THR A 213 -4.02 3.05 9.65
N ILE A 214 -3.11 2.13 9.86
CA ILE A 214 -1.69 2.41 10.08
C ILE A 214 -0.97 2.28 8.74
N LEU A 215 -0.22 3.29 8.33
CA LEU A 215 0.65 3.21 7.16
C LEU A 215 2.08 2.89 7.58
N VAL A 216 2.73 2.00 6.84
CA VAL A 216 4.11 1.60 7.03
C VAL A 216 4.85 1.63 5.69
N PRO A 217 6.18 1.88 5.67
CA PRO A 217 6.92 1.83 4.42
C PRO A 217 7.09 0.39 3.93
N SER A 218 7.04 0.20 2.62
CA SER A 218 7.56 -1.00 1.97
C SER A 218 9.06 -0.85 1.81
N PHE A 219 9.84 -1.72 2.46
CA PHE A 219 11.28 -1.54 2.58
C PHE A 219 12.03 -1.91 1.30
N ARG A 220 12.62 -0.90 0.66
CA ARG A 220 13.48 -1.10 -0.52
C ARG A 220 14.72 -1.94 -0.22
N GLU A 221 15.28 -1.76 0.97
CA GLU A 221 16.48 -2.46 1.43
C GLU A 221 16.25 -3.04 2.83
N VAL A 222 16.64 -4.30 3.02
CA VAL A 222 16.51 -5.01 4.30
C VAL A 222 17.87 -5.54 4.69
N SER A 223 18.34 -5.18 5.90
CA SER A 223 19.64 -5.61 6.41
C SER A 223 19.74 -7.14 6.51
N GLU A 224 20.89 -7.69 6.13
CA GLU A 224 21.21 -9.11 6.26
C GLU A 224 21.20 -9.59 7.72
N GLU A 225 21.42 -8.68 8.67
CA GLU A 225 21.44 -9.00 10.11
C GLU A 225 20.07 -9.37 10.66
N LEU A 226 18.98 -9.03 9.96
CA LEU A 226 17.61 -9.33 10.38
C LEU A 226 17.17 -10.79 10.13
N GLY A 227 18.04 -11.60 9.58
CA GLY A 227 17.79 -13.01 9.29
C GLY A 227 17.13 -13.25 7.93
N ILE A 228 17.49 -14.36 7.33
CA ILE A 228 17.12 -14.68 5.94
C ILE A 228 15.60 -14.93 5.76
N ASP A 229 14.95 -15.49 6.77
CA ASP A 229 13.52 -15.83 6.68
C ASP A 229 12.64 -14.57 6.73
N LEU A 230 13.02 -13.58 7.55
CA LEU A 230 12.35 -12.29 7.57
C LEU A 230 12.55 -11.54 6.25
N GLN A 231 13.79 -11.50 5.73
CA GLN A 231 14.07 -10.89 4.44
C GLN A 231 13.23 -11.52 3.31
N LYS A 232 13.16 -12.86 3.25
CA LYS A 232 12.33 -13.58 2.26
C LYS A 232 10.86 -13.16 2.36
N ARG A 233 10.30 -13.10 3.58
CA ARG A 233 8.89 -12.70 3.79
C ARG A 233 8.64 -11.26 3.33
N LEU A 234 9.52 -10.34 3.69
CA LEU A 234 9.39 -8.93 3.31
C LEU A 234 9.49 -8.74 1.79
N TYR A 235 10.52 -9.29 1.15
CA TYR A 235 10.66 -9.18 -0.32
C TYR A 235 9.56 -9.92 -1.09
N TYR A 236 9.03 -11.01 -0.54
CA TYR A 236 7.87 -11.68 -1.14
C TYR A 236 6.62 -10.81 -1.05
N ALA A 237 6.38 -10.20 0.10
CA ALA A 237 5.22 -9.31 0.32
C ALA A 237 5.23 -8.08 -0.61
N GLN A 238 6.40 -7.58 -0.98
CA GLN A 238 6.53 -6.47 -1.94
C GLN A 238 5.99 -6.82 -3.33
N LEU A 239 5.94 -8.11 -3.68
CA LEU A 239 5.39 -8.56 -4.96
C LEU A 239 3.87 -8.57 -5.00
N GLU A 240 3.19 -8.39 -3.86
CA GLU A 240 1.74 -8.17 -3.80
C GLU A 240 1.40 -6.71 -4.11
N GLY A 241 1.80 -6.26 -5.29
CA GLY A 241 1.65 -4.88 -5.73
C GLY A 241 0.85 -4.77 -7.02
N TYR A 242 0.88 -3.57 -7.58
CA TYR A 242 0.14 -3.23 -8.80
C TYR A 242 1.07 -2.72 -9.88
N VAL A 243 0.72 -3.04 -11.12
CA VAL A 243 1.31 -2.46 -12.31
C VAL A 243 0.40 -1.36 -12.82
N LEU A 244 0.91 -0.15 -12.85
CA LEU A 244 0.22 1.02 -13.38
C LEU A 244 0.61 1.23 -14.83
N LEU A 245 -0.40 1.31 -15.71
CA LEU A 245 -0.25 1.65 -17.11
C LEU A 245 -0.92 2.99 -17.40
N GLU A 246 -0.25 3.83 -18.17
CA GLU A 246 -0.83 5.08 -18.68
C GLU A 246 -1.86 4.84 -19.77
N ASP A 247 -1.70 3.76 -20.56
CA ASP A 247 -2.61 3.37 -21.65
C ASP A 247 -2.90 1.87 -21.59
N LYS A 248 -4.20 1.52 -21.70
CA LYS A 248 -4.67 0.13 -21.78
C LYS A 248 -4.02 -0.67 -22.92
N SER A 249 -3.62 -0.02 -23.98
CA SER A 249 -2.96 -0.67 -25.13
C SER A 249 -1.59 -1.25 -24.77
N ASP A 250 -0.97 -0.77 -23.70
CA ASP A 250 0.35 -1.24 -23.23
C ASP A 250 0.29 -2.52 -22.39
N TYR A 251 -0.92 -2.97 -21.99
CA TYR A 251 -1.11 -4.21 -21.22
C TYR A 251 -0.37 -5.41 -21.85
N SER A 252 -0.46 -5.58 -23.16
CA SER A 252 0.19 -6.71 -23.84
C SER A 252 1.72 -6.67 -23.74
N LYS A 253 2.31 -5.47 -23.70
CA LYS A 253 3.76 -5.27 -23.55
C LYS A 253 4.17 -5.55 -22.10
N ALA A 254 3.47 -4.94 -21.14
CA ALA A 254 3.70 -5.14 -19.73
C ALA A 254 3.57 -6.62 -19.31
N SER A 255 2.48 -7.28 -19.75
CA SER A 255 2.27 -8.71 -19.46
C SER A 255 3.37 -9.60 -20.05
N LYS A 256 3.86 -9.31 -21.27
CA LYS A 256 5.00 -10.04 -21.85
C LYS A 256 6.30 -9.84 -21.09
N GLU A 257 6.56 -8.62 -20.62
CA GLU A 257 7.74 -8.31 -19.86
C GLU A 257 7.70 -9.02 -18.49
N ILE A 258 6.59 -8.94 -17.77
CA ILE A 258 6.40 -9.65 -16.50
C ILE A 258 6.60 -11.14 -16.68
N LYS A 259 6.00 -11.75 -17.72
CA LYS A 259 6.20 -13.17 -18.02
C LYS A 259 7.67 -13.50 -18.29
N LYS A 260 8.40 -12.64 -18.99
CA LYS A 260 9.84 -12.81 -19.23
C LYS A 260 10.65 -12.73 -17.93
N LEU A 261 10.31 -11.78 -17.05
CA LEU A 261 10.94 -11.64 -15.73
C LEU A 261 10.64 -12.85 -14.85
N SER A 262 9.37 -13.30 -14.80
CA SER A 262 8.96 -14.50 -14.08
C SER A 262 9.75 -15.73 -14.52
N GLN A 263 9.92 -15.92 -15.81
CA GLN A 263 10.75 -17.02 -16.36
C GLN A 263 12.23 -16.84 -16.01
N LYS A 264 12.78 -15.62 -16.10
CA LYS A 264 14.18 -15.33 -15.79
C LYS A 264 14.54 -15.68 -14.37
N TYR A 265 13.63 -15.38 -13.44
CA TYR A 265 13.86 -15.59 -12.00
C TYR A 265 13.21 -16.87 -11.46
N ASN A 266 12.53 -17.65 -12.30
CA ASN A 266 11.78 -18.82 -11.90
C ASN A 266 10.83 -18.53 -10.72
N LEU A 267 10.01 -17.48 -10.89
CA LEU A 267 8.98 -17.04 -9.95
C LEU A 267 7.63 -17.03 -10.67
N PRO A 268 6.55 -17.59 -10.10
CA PRO A 268 5.29 -17.86 -10.81
C PRO A 268 4.35 -16.63 -10.82
N TYR A 269 4.81 -15.46 -11.33
CA TYR A 269 4.02 -14.24 -11.36
C TYR A 269 3.44 -13.95 -12.74
N GLU A 270 2.19 -13.51 -12.75
CA GLU A 270 1.50 -12.99 -13.94
C GLU A 270 0.77 -11.67 -13.62
N LEU A 271 0.49 -10.92 -14.68
CA LEU A 271 -0.35 -9.73 -14.61
C LEU A 271 -1.80 -10.12 -14.82
N LEU A 272 -2.63 -9.96 -13.79
CA LEU A 272 -4.08 -10.15 -13.93
C LEU A 272 -4.70 -8.92 -14.61
N ARG A 273 -5.55 -9.21 -15.58
CA ARG A 273 -6.43 -8.22 -16.17
C ARG A 273 -7.57 -7.98 -15.19
N GLY A 274 -7.69 -6.76 -14.65
CA GLY A 274 -8.87 -6.37 -13.90
C GLY A 274 -10.14 -6.63 -14.74
N TYR A 275 -11.18 -7.14 -14.11
CA TYR A 275 -12.48 -7.43 -14.75
C TYR A 275 -13.26 -6.15 -14.99
#